data_de5aaf34439d796145d3eed906199253
#
_entry.id   de5aaf34439d796145d3eed906199253
#
_cell.length_a   1.000
_cell.length_b   1.000
_cell.length_c   1.000
_cell.angle_alpha   90.00
_cell.angle_beta   90.00
_cell.angle_gamma   90.00
#
_symmetry.space_group_name_H-M   'P 1'
#
loop_
_entity.id
_entity.type
_entity.pdbx_description
1 polymer ?
#
loop_
_entity_poly.entity_id
_entity_poly.type
_entity_poly.pdbx_seq_one_letter_code
_entity_poly.pdbx_strand_id
1 'polypeptide(L)'
;TYYVRACVQEEGREVYSAIETLQTASYGPRVMKIDGIHNVRDIGGYETPSGRTLQGLLFRGGALSPSTDPAFTKIQLSEEGKEYMSGTLGIKTDFDLRTQAENRAPDTPLDSGLTSSPIPGAKLEYYGVGGYESGLANKEGYRRVFSALSDPSRYPIYLHCTGGADRTGTVSYLLNGLLGVSEEDLIHDYEF
;
A
#
# COMPACT_ATOMS: atom_id res chain seq x y z
N THR A 1 10.15 21.63 -8.43
CA THR A 1 9.46 22.28 -9.55
C THR A 1 9.70 21.49 -10.81
N TYR A 2 8.66 21.19 -11.57
CA TYR A 2 8.70 20.49 -12.85
C TYR A 2 8.19 21.43 -13.95
N TYR A 3 8.78 21.33 -15.12
CA TYR A 3 8.33 22.02 -16.32
C TYR A 3 7.72 21.00 -17.27
N VAL A 4 6.45 21.17 -17.61
CA VAL A 4 5.69 20.23 -18.44
C VAL A 4 5.12 20.92 -19.67
N ARG A 5 5.03 20.19 -20.78
CA ARG A 5 4.33 20.65 -21.99
C ARG A 5 3.68 19.45 -22.68
N ALA A 6 2.57 19.66 -23.32
CA ALA A 6 1.99 18.67 -24.22
C ALA A 6 2.77 18.62 -25.53
N CYS A 7 2.86 17.44 -26.13
CA CYS A 7 3.43 17.23 -27.46
C CYS A 7 2.41 16.42 -28.28
N VAL A 8 2.15 16.87 -29.49
CA VAL A 8 1.34 16.13 -30.48
C VAL A 8 2.12 16.00 -31.79
N GLN A 9 1.85 14.94 -32.55
CA GLN A 9 2.38 14.74 -33.89
C GLN A 9 1.39 15.31 -34.91
N GLU A 10 1.78 16.32 -35.66
CA GLU A 10 1.01 16.87 -36.79
C GLU A 10 1.83 16.78 -38.06
N GLU A 11 1.34 16.09 -39.06
CA GLU A 11 2.00 15.93 -40.39
C GLU A 11 3.49 15.55 -40.30
N GLY A 12 3.85 14.69 -39.31
CA GLY A 12 5.21 14.21 -39.10
C GLY A 12 6.13 15.23 -38.37
N ARG A 13 5.55 16.29 -37.80
CA ARG A 13 6.28 17.25 -36.97
C ARG A 13 5.76 17.22 -35.54
N GLU A 14 6.65 17.41 -34.59
CA GLU A 14 6.29 17.58 -33.20
C GLU A 14 5.83 19.03 -32.94
N VAL A 15 4.60 19.18 -32.47
CA VAL A 15 4.03 20.45 -32.04
C VAL A 15 3.88 20.45 -30.53
N TYR A 16 4.36 21.50 -29.89
CA TYR A 16 4.39 21.61 -28.44
C TYR A 16 3.50 22.73 -27.94
N SER A 17 2.84 22.51 -26.82
CA SER A 17 2.17 23.58 -26.06
C SER A 17 3.18 24.54 -25.42
N ALA A 18 2.68 25.63 -24.84
CA ALA A 18 3.44 26.42 -23.88
C ALA A 18 3.95 25.54 -22.74
N ILE A 19 5.05 25.93 -22.12
CA ILE A 19 5.59 25.27 -20.93
C ILE A 19 4.79 25.75 -19.73
N GLU A 20 4.23 24.78 -18.99
CA GLU A 20 3.58 25.02 -17.70
C GLU A 20 4.47 24.54 -16.55
N THR A 21 4.34 25.18 -15.41
CA THR A 21 5.11 24.86 -14.23
C THR A 21 4.24 24.12 -13.22
N LEU A 22 4.71 22.95 -12.79
CA LEU A 22 4.12 22.20 -11.69
C LEU A 22 5.07 22.22 -10.49
N GLN A 23 4.50 22.43 -9.32
CA GLN A 23 5.21 22.27 -8.06
C GLN A 23 4.50 21.15 -7.27
N THR A 24 5.24 20.09 -6.95
CA THR A 24 4.73 19.04 -6.07
C THR A 24 4.69 19.55 -4.64
N ALA A 25 3.75 19.05 -3.86
CA ALA A 25 3.74 19.26 -2.42
C ALA A 25 5.03 18.71 -1.80
N SER A 26 5.51 19.37 -0.77
CA SER A 26 6.70 18.92 -0.04
C SER A 26 6.39 17.87 1.04
N TYR A 27 5.12 17.61 1.30
CA TYR A 27 4.63 16.74 2.37
C TYR A 27 3.33 16.06 1.95
N GLY A 28 2.96 15.04 2.71
CA GLY A 28 1.73 14.28 2.55
C GLY A 28 1.91 12.96 1.81
N PRO A 29 0.94 12.05 1.98
CA PRO A 29 1.02 10.73 1.39
C PRO A 29 0.91 10.79 -0.13
N ARG A 30 1.70 9.98 -0.82
CA ARG A 30 1.63 9.81 -2.27
C ARG A 30 0.48 8.89 -2.63
N VAL A 31 -0.71 9.48 -2.78
CA VAL A 31 -1.92 8.77 -3.18
C VAL A 31 -1.84 8.27 -4.61
N MET A 32 -2.30 7.05 -4.82
CA MET A 32 -2.27 6.37 -6.10
C MET A 32 -3.67 5.85 -6.44
N LYS A 33 -4.11 6.10 -7.68
CA LYS A 33 -5.35 5.51 -8.18
C LYS A 33 -4.99 4.23 -8.92
N ILE A 34 -5.37 3.10 -8.34
CA ILE A 34 -5.23 1.78 -8.96
C ILE A 34 -6.64 1.23 -9.19
N ASP A 35 -6.91 0.78 -10.41
CA ASP A 35 -8.25 0.36 -10.79
C ASP A 35 -8.69 -0.91 -10.05
N GLY A 36 -9.93 -0.89 -9.56
CA GLY A 36 -10.57 -1.97 -8.81
C GLY A 36 -10.27 -2.00 -7.31
N ILE A 37 -9.34 -1.18 -6.80
CA ILE A 37 -9.01 -1.10 -5.37
C ILE A 37 -8.96 0.35 -4.88
N HIS A 38 -8.91 0.53 -3.56
CA HIS A 38 -8.99 1.86 -2.96
C HIS A 38 -7.93 2.06 -1.87
N ASN A 39 -7.82 3.31 -1.41
CA ASN A 39 -6.97 3.72 -0.30
C ASN A 39 -5.48 3.41 -0.52
N VAL A 40 -5.02 3.44 -1.81
CA VAL A 40 -3.66 3.08 -2.15
C VAL A 40 -2.73 4.28 -2.05
N ARG A 41 -1.59 4.09 -1.40
CA ARG A 41 -0.52 5.07 -1.34
C ARG A 41 0.84 4.47 -1.05
N ASP A 42 1.87 5.16 -1.48
CA ASP A 42 3.27 4.91 -1.11
C ASP A 42 3.51 5.53 0.27
N ILE A 43 4.05 4.78 1.21
CA ILE A 43 4.32 5.27 2.57
C ILE A 43 5.74 5.82 2.75
N GLY A 44 6.51 5.92 1.66
CA GLY A 44 7.81 6.57 1.65
C GLY A 44 7.73 8.06 1.34
N GLY A 45 8.87 8.75 1.48
CA GLY A 45 9.02 10.16 1.13
C GLY A 45 8.97 11.13 2.32
N TYR A 46 8.82 10.62 3.54
CA TYR A 46 8.82 11.43 4.77
C TYR A 46 10.25 11.76 5.23
N GLU A 47 10.43 12.96 5.74
CA GLU A 47 11.69 13.38 6.35
C GLU A 47 11.88 12.68 7.71
N THR A 48 13.12 12.29 7.99
CA THR A 48 13.53 11.71 9.27
C THR A 48 14.88 12.29 9.69
N PRO A 49 15.31 12.15 10.93
CA PRO A 49 16.64 12.59 11.37
C PRO A 49 17.80 11.96 10.57
N SER A 50 17.57 10.81 9.94
CA SER A 50 18.59 10.08 9.16
C SER A 50 18.50 10.33 7.66
N GLY A 51 17.59 11.19 7.21
CA GLY A 51 17.30 11.46 5.80
C GLY A 51 15.84 11.21 5.47
N ARG A 52 15.55 10.95 4.21
CA ARG A 52 14.17 10.72 3.74
C ARG A 52 13.89 9.24 3.56
N THR A 53 12.70 8.77 4.00
CA THR A 53 12.25 7.40 3.72
C THR A 53 12.11 7.16 2.22
N LEU A 54 12.52 5.97 1.76
CA LEU A 54 12.54 5.64 0.34
C LEU A 54 11.12 5.44 -0.20
N GLN A 55 10.84 6.03 -1.34
CA GLN A 55 9.61 5.81 -2.11
C GLN A 55 9.75 4.60 -3.04
N GLY A 56 8.61 4.04 -3.47
CA GLY A 56 8.58 2.94 -4.43
C GLY A 56 8.90 1.56 -3.83
N LEU A 57 9.00 1.46 -2.51
CA LEU A 57 9.32 0.20 -1.84
C LEU A 57 8.13 -0.39 -1.07
N LEU A 58 7.38 0.42 -0.36
CA LEU A 58 6.26 -0.05 0.45
C LEU A 58 5.01 0.77 0.15
N PHE A 59 4.04 0.07 -0.40
CA PHE A 59 2.73 0.59 -0.72
C PHE A 59 1.71 0.03 0.27
N ARG A 60 0.73 0.83 0.65
CA ARG A 60 -0.39 0.40 1.48
C ARG A 60 -1.72 0.61 0.75
N GLY A 61 -2.74 -0.15 1.11
CA GLY A 61 -4.07 0.04 0.55
C GLY A 61 -5.11 -0.94 1.06
N GLY A 62 -6.25 -0.96 0.40
CA GLY A 62 -7.33 -1.92 0.64
C GLY A 62 -7.06 -3.28 0.03
N ALA A 63 -7.98 -4.21 0.27
CA ALA A 63 -7.92 -5.57 -0.24
C ALA A 63 -7.89 -5.62 -1.77
N LEU A 64 -7.29 -6.69 -2.29
CA LEU A 64 -7.19 -6.95 -3.73
C LEU A 64 -8.36 -7.79 -4.27
N SER A 65 -9.18 -8.32 -3.36
CA SER A 65 -10.30 -9.22 -3.66
C SER A 65 -11.50 -8.90 -2.77
N PRO A 66 -12.71 -9.31 -3.17
CA PRO A 66 -13.91 -9.13 -2.37
C PRO A 66 -13.76 -9.66 -0.94
N SER A 67 -14.37 -8.97 -0.01
CA SER A 67 -14.48 -9.39 1.40
C SER A 67 -15.90 -9.86 1.71
N THR A 68 -16.06 -10.60 2.78
CA THR A 68 -17.39 -10.91 3.34
C THR A 68 -18.05 -9.72 4.03
N ASP A 69 -17.30 -8.65 4.30
CA ASP A 69 -17.83 -7.39 4.80
C ASP A 69 -18.69 -6.72 3.70
N PRO A 70 -19.98 -6.40 3.98
CA PRO A 70 -20.87 -5.78 3.01
C PRO A 70 -20.33 -4.49 2.35
N ALA A 71 -19.52 -3.73 3.06
CA ALA A 71 -18.90 -2.50 2.54
C ALA A 71 -17.83 -2.78 1.47
N PHE A 72 -17.28 -3.98 1.41
CA PHE A 72 -16.12 -4.34 0.58
C PHE A 72 -16.36 -5.52 -0.36
N THR A 73 -17.64 -5.86 -0.62
CA THR A 73 -18.01 -7.01 -1.49
C THR A 73 -17.70 -6.80 -2.97
N LYS A 74 -17.51 -5.53 -3.40
CA LYS A 74 -17.28 -5.17 -4.80
C LYS A 74 -15.83 -4.87 -5.13
N ILE A 75 -14.94 -4.95 -4.14
CA ILE A 75 -13.51 -4.72 -4.36
C ILE A 75 -12.94 -5.88 -5.14
N GLN A 76 -12.31 -5.56 -6.27
CA GLN A 76 -11.57 -6.53 -7.04
C GLN A 76 -10.55 -5.82 -7.90
N LEU A 77 -9.28 -6.17 -7.75
CA LEU A 77 -8.20 -5.68 -8.58
C LEU A 77 -8.50 -6.02 -10.05
N SER A 78 -8.63 -4.99 -10.90
CA SER A 78 -8.89 -5.17 -12.33
C SER A 78 -7.64 -5.68 -13.08
N GLU A 79 -7.78 -6.08 -14.33
CA GLU A 79 -6.64 -6.46 -15.16
C GLU A 79 -5.66 -5.30 -15.36
N GLU A 80 -6.16 -4.07 -15.56
CA GLU A 80 -5.34 -2.86 -15.63
C GLU A 80 -4.58 -2.62 -14.31
N GLY A 81 -5.27 -2.79 -13.17
CA GLY A 81 -4.65 -2.70 -11.85
C GLY A 81 -3.56 -3.77 -11.65
N LYS A 82 -3.77 -5.00 -12.10
CA LYS A 82 -2.78 -6.08 -12.04
C LYS A 82 -1.53 -5.75 -12.86
N GLU A 83 -1.70 -5.28 -14.08
CA GLU A 83 -0.60 -4.87 -14.95
C GLU A 83 0.19 -3.70 -14.34
N TYR A 84 -0.50 -2.73 -13.76
CA TYR A 84 0.14 -1.60 -13.11
C TYR A 84 0.94 -2.03 -11.87
N MET A 85 0.35 -2.85 -10.99
CA MET A 85 1.02 -3.31 -9.76
C MET A 85 2.21 -4.23 -10.05
N SER A 86 2.09 -5.14 -11.02
CA SER A 86 3.17 -6.05 -11.37
C SER A 86 4.24 -5.41 -12.25
N GLY A 87 3.84 -4.65 -13.28
CA GLY A 87 4.75 -4.10 -14.28
C GLY A 87 5.35 -2.76 -13.87
N THR A 88 4.53 -1.80 -13.42
CA THR A 88 5.00 -0.44 -13.10
C THR A 88 5.53 -0.35 -11.67
N LEU A 89 4.81 -0.87 -10.69
CA LEU A 89 5.25 -0.85 -9.29
C LEU A 89 6.19 -2.01 -8.96
N GLY A 90 6.17 -3.08 -9.74
CA GLY A 90 7.04 -4.24 -9.58
C GLY A 90 6.81 -5.00 -8.26
N ILE A 91 5.57 -5.02 -7.74
CA ILE A 91 5.25 -5.64 -6.45
C ILE A 91 5.69 -7.10 -6.44
N LYS A 92 6.51 -7.46 -5.46
CA LYS A 92 7.00 -8.84 -5.26
C LYS A 92 6.26 -9.58 -4.16
N THR A 93 5.76 -8.84 -3.16
CA THR A 93 5.07 -9.44 -2.02
C THR A 93 3.74 -8.75 -1.79
N ASP A 94 2.70 -9.56 -1.78
CA ASP A 94 1.36 -9.24 -1.35
C ASP A 94 1.25 -9.60 0.14
N PHE A 95 1.28 -8.57 0.99
CA PHE A 95 1.42 -8.69 2.43
C PHE A 95 0.06 -8.47 3.10
N ASP A 96 -0.68 -9.55 3.27
CA ASP A 96 -2.05 -9.52 3.77
C ASP A 96 -2.08 -9.63 5.31
N LEU A 97 -2.56 -8.58 5.96
CA LEU A 97 -2.73 -8.52 7.41
C LEU A 97 -4.00 -9.23 7.92
N ARG A 98 -4.81 -9.76 7.01
CA ARG A 98 -6.00 -10.55 7.35
C ARG A 98 -5.60 -11.95 7.74
N THR A 99 -6.56 -12.69 8.32
CA THR A 99 -6.36 -14.09 8.69
C THR A 99 -6.71 -14.98 7.50
N GLN A 100 -5.85 -15.95 7.20
CA GLN A 100 -6.18 -16.97 6.23
C GLN A 100 -7.27 -17.90 6.76
N ALA A 101 -8.14 -18.40 5.88
CA ALA A 101 -9.33 -19.19 6.24
C ALA A 101 -9.00 -20.42 7.12
N GLU A 102 -7.93 -21.12 6.81
CA GLU A 102 -7.48 -22.32 7.50
C GLU A 102 -6.98 -22.10 8.94
N ASN A 103 -6.60 -20.87 9.27
CA ASN A 103 -6.11 -20.48 10.59
C ASN A 103 -7.19 -19.83 11.47
N ARG A 104 -8.47 -20.00 11.13
CA ARG A 104 -9.58 -19.38 11.84
C ARG A 104 -10.25 -20.30 12.83
N ALA A 105 -10.84 -19.68 13.88
CA ALA A 105 -11.87 -20.33 14.67
C ALA A 105 -13.13 -20.59 13.79
N PRO A 106 -13.86 -21.71 14.00
CA PRO A 106 -14.94 -22.15 13.11
C PRO A 106 -16.00 -21.11 12.77
N ASP A 107 -16.39 -20.26 13.71
CA ASP A 107 -17.49 -19.30 13.55
C ASP A 107 -17.02 -17.86 13.21
N THR A 108 -15.75 -17.69 12.88
CA THR A 108 -15.22 -16.37 12.53
C THR A 108 -15.44 -16.08 11.03
N PRO A 109 -15.97 -14.91 10.63
CA PRO A 109 -16.12 -14.55 9.22
C PRO A 109 -14.78 -14.59 8.46
N LEU A 110 -14.82 -15.01 7.19
CA LEU A 110 -13.63 -15.05 6.33
C LEU A 110 -13.09 -13.66 6.08
N ASP A 111 -11.88 -13.40 6.52
CA ASP A 111 -11.16 -12.19 6.17
C ASP A 111 -10.58 -12.25 4.74
N SER A 112 -10.02 -13.40 4.38
CA SER A 112 -9.51 -13.69 3.04
C SER A 112 -9.59 -15.20 2.77
N GLY A 113 -9.91 -15.56 1.55
CA GLY A 113 -9.92 -16.95 1.07
C GLY A 113 -8.90 -17.24 0.00
N LEU A 114 -7.99 -16.28 -0.26
CA LEU A 114 -7.03 -16.40 -1.35
C LEU A 114 -5.91 -17.39 -0.98
N THR A 115 -5.53 -18.22 -1.96
CA THR A 115 -4.37 -19.11 -1.89
C THR A 115 -3.17 -18.60 -2.66
N SER A 116 -3.37 -17.55 -3.48
CA SER A 116 -2.32 -16.87 -4.24
C SER A 116 -2.67 -15.39 -4.39
N SER A 117 -1.67 -14.56 -4.61
CA SER A 117 -1.88 -13.12 -4.86
C SER A 117 -2.62 -12.89 -6.17
N PRO A 118 -3.57 -11.94 -6.21
CA PRO A 118 -4.11 -11.41 -7.45
C PRO A 118 -3.09 -10.64 -8.31
N ILE A 119 -1.98 -10.18 -7.71
CA ILE A 119 -0.92 -9.48 -8.44
C ILE A 119 -0.03 -10.52 -9.12
N PRO A 120 0.09 -10.51 -10.48
CA PRO A 120 0.92 -11.47 -11.20
C PRO A 120 2.37 -11.48 -10.72
N GLY A 121 2.87 -12.67 -10.37
CA GLY A 121 4.25 -12.86 -9.92
C GLY A 121 4.54 -12.48 -8.46
N ALA A 122 3.59 -11.86 -7.75
CA ALA A 122 3.77 -11.56 -6.35
C ALA A 122 3.49 -12.78 -5.45
N LYS A 123 4.26 -12.91 -4.38
CA LYS A 123 4.07 -13.93 -3.34
C LYS A 123 3.06 -13.43 -2.32
N LEU A 124 1.97 -14.17 -2.10
CA LEU A 124 1.01 -13.91 -1.03
C LEU A 124 1.55 -14.40 0.31
N GLU A 125 1.55 -13.53 1.31
CA GLU A 125 1.93 -13.86 2.68
C GLU A 125 0.92 -13.28 3.68
N TYR A 126 0.44 -14.14 4.61
CA TYR A 126 -0.53 -13.78 5.64
C TYR A 126 0.12 -13.54 7.00
N TYR A 127 -0.28 -12.44 7.65
CA TYR A 127 0.28 -12.05 8.95
C TYR A 127 -0.75 -11.83 10.06
N GLY A 128 -2.01 -12.02 9.84
CA GLY A 128 -3.10 -12.08 10.83
C GLY A 128 -2.91 -11.23 12.09
N VAL A 129 -2.96 -9.89 11.97
CA VAL A 129 -2.88 -8.98 13.13
C VAL A 129 -4.16 -8.17 13.29
N GLY A 130 -4.44 -7.68 14.49
CA GLY A 130 -5.47 -6.67 14.73
C GLY A 130 -4.99 -5.26 14.43
N GLY A 131 -5.91 -4.32 14.38
CA GLY A 131 -5.62 -2.88 14.34
C GLY A 131 -5.82 -2.22 15.70
N TYR A 132 -5.44 -0.94 15.79
CA TYR A 132 -5.57 -0.10 16.98
C TYR A 132 -4.88 -0.70 18.23
N GLU A 133 -5.16 -0.15 19.39
CA GLU A 133 -4.59 -0.60 20.66
C GLU A 133 -4.88 -2.07 20.96
N SER A 134 -6.10 -2.53 20.67
CA SER A 134 -6.49 -3.91 20.94
C SER A 134 -5.69 -4.91 20.11
N GLY A 135 -5.30 -4.53 18.89
CA GLY A 135 -4.46 -5.33 18.02
C GLY A 135 -3.04 -5.50 18.55
N LEU A 136 -2.51 -4.48 19.20
CA LEU A 136 -1.14 -4.47 19.76
C LEU A 136 -0.93 -5.51 20.87
N ALA A 137 -1.99 -6.06 21.45
CA ALA A 137 -1.90 -7.19 22.38
C ALA A 137 -1.28 -8.44 21.73
N ASN A 138 -1.42 -8.60 20.39
CA ASN A 138 -0.78 -9.68 19.64
C ASN A 138 0.69 -9.36 19.32
N LYS A 139 1.52 -9.27 20.33
CA LYS A 139 2.95 -8.92 20.20
C LYS A 139 3.72 -9.85 19.25
N GLU A 140 3.39 -11.15 19.26
CA GLU A 140 4.05 -12.11 18.38
C GLU A 140 3.65 -11.92 16.92
N GLY A 141 2.40 -11.61 16.64
CA GLY A 141 1.94 -11.25 15.30
C GLY A 141 2.69 -10.04 14.76
N TYR A 142 2.77 -8.98 15.55
CA TYR A 142 3.52 -7.77 15.15
C TYR A 142 5.02 -8.03 15.00
N ARG A 143 5.64 -8.84 15.87
CA ARG A 143 7.05 -9.24 15.70
C ARG A 143 7.28 -9.92 14.35
N ARG A 144 6.39 -10.82 13.93
CA ARG A 144 6.49 -11.48 12.61
C ARG A 144 6.32 -10.48 11.46
N VAL A 145 5.38 -9.54 11.57
CA VAL A 145 5.20 -8.46 10.59
C VAL A 145 6.51 -7.67 10.42
N PHE A 146 7.05 -7.13 11.51
CA PHE A 146 8.26 -6.31 11.44
C PHE A 146 9.50 -7.11 11.04
N SER A 147 9.62 -8.37 11.44
CA SER A 147 10.69 -9.25 10.97
C SER A 147 10.62 -9.46 9.46
N ALA A 148 9.43 -9.64 8.90
CA ALA A 148 9.25 -9.77 7.46
C ALA A 148 9.51 -8.45 6.72
N LEU A 149 9.10 -7.31 7.26
CA LEU A 149 9.39 -5.99 6.70
C LEU A 149 10.90 -5.64 6.74
N SER A 150 11.69 -6.28 7.60
CA SER A 150 13.14 -6.09 7.62
C SER A 150 13.91 -6.89 6.55
N ASP A 151 13.23 -7.74 5.79
CA ASP A 151 13.85 -8.54 4.72
C ASP A 151 13.80 -7.80 3.37
N PRO A 152 14.94 -7.29 2.86
CA PRO A 152 14.96 -6.52 1.62
C PRO A 152 14.59 -7.33 0.38
N SER A 153 14.64 -8.66 0.42
CA SER A 153 14.29 -9.51 -0.73
C SER A 153 12.79 -9.48 -1.06
N ARG A 154 11.95 -9.04 -0.12
CA ARG A 154 10.48 -8.97 -0.26
C ARG A 154 9.99 -7.76 -1.04
N TYR A 155 10.81 -6.72 -1.15
CA TYR A 155 10.42 -5.44 -1.74
C TYR A 155 10.46 -5.43 -3.27
N PRO A 156 9.58 -4.66 -3.92
CA PRO A 156 8.50 -3.85 -3.36
C PRO A 156 7.35 -4.66 -2.77
N ILE A 157 6.76 -4.15 -1.67
CA ILE A 157 5.67 -4.79 -0.93
C ILE A 157 4.36 -4.00 -1.10
N TYR A 158 3.25 -4.70 -1.27
CA TYR A 158 1.92 -4.16 -1.09
C TYR A 158 1.31 -4.66 0.22
N LEU A 159 1.19 -3.78 1.20
CA LEU A 159 0.68 -4.04 2.54
C LEU A 159 -0.81 -3.69 2.61
N HIS A 160 -1.64 -4.65 2.99
CA HIS A 160 -3.08 -4.39 3.04
C HIS A 160 -3.83 -5.19 4.12
N CYS A 161 -5.05 -4.75 4.40
CA CYS A 161 -6.07 -5.51 5.11
C CYS A 161 -7.36 -5.49 4.28
N THR A 162 -8.54 -5.29 4.86
CA THR A 162 -9.79 -5.15 4.10
C THR A 162 -9.95 -3.74 3.55
N GLY A 163 -10.07 -2.74 4.42
CA GLY A 163 -10.23 -1.32 4.02
C GLY A 163 -8.91 -0.56 3.82
N GLY A 164 -7.77 -1.14 4.20
CA GLY A 164 -6.49 -0.44 4.16
C GLY A 164 -6.34 0.65 5.24
N ALA A 165 -7.28 0.74 6.17
CA ALA A 165 -7.33 1.78 7.21
C ALA A 165 -6.75 1.27 8.55
N ASP A 166 -7.44 0.36 9.25
CA ASP A 166 -7.16 0.00 10.64
C ASP A 166 -5.84 -0.77 10.83
N ARG A 167 -5.83 -2.06 10.45
CA ARG A 167 -4.64 -2.94 10.57
C ARG A 167 -3.46 -2.39 9.78
N THR A 168 -3.71 -2.01 8.55
CA THR A 168 -2.72 -1.41 7.65
C THR A 168 -2.23 -0.07 8.18
N GLY A 169 -3.14 0.79 8.65
CA GLY A 169 -2.80 2.07 9.27
C GLY A 169 -1.92 1.88 10.51
N THR A 170 -2.28 0.97 11.40
CA THR A 170 -1.49 0.68 12.61
C THR A 170 -0.07 0.22 12.29
N VAL A 171 0.09 -0.71 11.33
CA VAL A 171 1.43 -1.18 10.92
C VAL A 171 2.24 -0.06 10.29
N SER A 172 1.64 0.74 9.39
CA SER A 172 2.31 1.86 8.73
C SER A 172 2.72 2.95 9.72
N TYR A 173 1.83 3.31 10.66
CA TYR A 173 2.11 4.27 11.71
C TYR A 173 3.30 3.86 12.57
N LEU A 174 3.31 2.61 13.03
CA LEU A 174 4.39 2.07 13.85
C LEU A 174 5.71 1.99 13.06
N LEU A 175 5.67 1.59 11.79
CA LEU A 175 6.87 1.50 10.95
C LEU A 175 7.49 2.89 10.74
N ASN A 176 6.68 3.86 10.31
CA ASN A 176 7.15 5.22 10.09
C ASN A 176 7.65 5.86 11.39
N GLY A 177 6.99 5.59 12.52
CA GLY A 177 7.46 6.03 13.84
C GLY A 177 8.82 5.43 14.21
N LEU A 178 9.04 4.15 13.95
CA LEU A 178 10.34 3.50 14.15
C LEU A 178 11.45 4.07 13.25
N LEU A 179 11.10 4.55 12.06
CA LEU A 179 12.02 5.21 11.14
C LEU A 179 12.30 6.67 11.53
N GLY A 180 11.58 7.22 12.52
CA GLY A 180 11.77 8.58 13.01
C GLY A 180 11.00 9.65 12.22
N VAL A 181 9.94 9.27 11.53
CA VAL A 181 9.00 10.24 10.92
C VAL A 181 8.33 11.07 12.02
N SER A 182 8.11 12.36 11.77
CA SER A 182 7.52 13.28 12.74
C SER A 182 6.10 12.86 13.15
N GLU A 183 5.69 13.21 14.36
CA GLU A 183 4.32 12.93 14.84
C GLU A 183 3.28 13.59 13.94
N GLU A 184 3.53 14.79 13.44
CA GLU A 184 2.65 15.50 12.51
C GLU A 184 2.45 14.71 11.22
N ASP A 185 3.52 14.21 10.62
CA ASP A 185 3.46 13.41 9.40
C ASP A 185 2.82 12.03 9.64
N LEU A 186 3.06 11.42 10.81
CA LEU A 186 2.41 10.16 11.21
C LEU A 186 0.89 10.30 11.31
N ILE A 187 0.42 11.38 11.95
CA ILE A 187 -1.00 11.69 12.06
C ILE A 187 -1.59 11.96 10.67
N HIS A 188 -0.90 12.75 9.86
CA HIS A 188 -1.32 13.08 8.50
C HIS A 188 -1.47 11.84 7.60
N ASP A 189 -0.53 10.88 7.66
CA ASP A 189 -0.67 9.62 6.91
C ASP A 189 -1.80 8.75 7.45
N TYR A 190 -2.05 8.78 8.75
CA TYR A 190 -3.06 7.95 9.38
C TYR A 190 -4.49 8.44 9.11
N GLU A 191 -4.71 9.75 9.14
CA GLU A 191 -6.02 10.39 8.95
C GLU A 191 -6.43 10.53 7.48
N PHE A 192 -5.50 10.36 6.56
CA PHE A 192 -5.72 10.44 5.12
C PHE A 192 -6.43 9.17 4.62
#